data_d00ba69a1d2b256244c9f400c8569b5d
#
_entry.id   d00ba69a1d2b256244c9f400c8569b5d
#
_cell.length_a   1.000
_cell.length_b   1.000
_cell.length_c   1.000
_cell.angle_alpha   90.00
_cell.angle_beta   90.00
_cell.angle_gamma   90.00
#
_symmetry.space_group_name_H-M   'P 1'
#
loop_
_entity.id
_entity.type
_entity.pdbx_description
1 polymer ?
#
loop_
_entity_poly.entity_id
_entity_poly.type
_entity_poly.pdbx_seq_one_letter_code
_entity_poly.pdbx_strand_id
1 'polypeptide(L)'
;QPDNPFTLVRYLNREQYGSKPLIYGEYYGAPYDLVSKTYFTPLGGKYIRAEAPPEVEFHSEGKMLFPRMWDNREESYIDFYKSYIGNDGIKVKGSSEPKPTFLQNLTYFFDYQINWMYWRYFLWNFAGRQNDIHSPVPGHPLKGNWECGIGPIDRLRLGDQSDAPGYI
;
A
#
# COMPACT_ATOMS: atom_id res chain seq x y z
N GLN A 1 -12.40 -23.13 -4.96
CA GLN A 1 -11.47 -23.95 -5.75
C GLN A 1 -11.86 -23.83 -7.24
N PRO A 2 -10.88 -23.77 -8.15
CA PRO A 2 -11.17 -23.72 -9.57
C PRO A 2 -11.79 -25.06 -10.03
N ASP A 3 -12.92 -24.99 -10.69
CA ASP A 3 -13.72 -26.13 -11.15
C ASP A 3 -13.60 -26.38 -12.68
N ASN A 4 -12.96 -25.47 -13.39
CA ASN A 4 -12.73 -25.57 -14.82
C ASN A 4 -11.42 -24.86 -15.22
N PRO A 5 -10.88 -25.10 -16.45
CA PRO A 5 -9.63 -24.51 -16.89
C PRO A 5 -9.61 -22.97 -16.86
N PHE A 6 -10.72 -22.32 -17.14
CA PHE A 6 -10.79 -20.84 -17.13
C PHE A 6 -10.74 -20.28 -15.73
N THR A 7 -11.43 -20.89 -14.77
CA THR A 7 -11.35 -20.50 -13.35
C THR A 7 -9.97 -20.81 -12.78
N LEU A 8 -9.30 -21.88 -13.25
CA LEU A 8 -7.92 -22.15 -12.87
C LEU A 8 -6.96 -21.07 -13.36
N VAL A 9 -7.08 -20.63 -14.62
CA VAL A 9 -6.25 -19.53 -15.16
C VAL A 9 -6.46 -18.25 -14.36
N ARG A 10 -7.71 -17.87 -14.06
CA ARG A 10 -8.02 -16.69 -13.25
C ARG A 10 -7.44 -16.79 -11.83
N TYR A 11 -7.51 -17.97 -11.23
CA TYR A 11 -6.94 -18.23 -9.92
C TYR A 11 -5.40 -18.12 -9.94
N LEU A 12 -4.73 -18.69 -10.93
CA LEU A 12 -3.28 -18.60 -11.10
C LEU A 12 -2.83 -17.16 -11.39
N ASN A 13 -3.58 -16.41 -12.19
CA ASN A 13 -3.34 -15.00 -12.46
C ASN A 13 -3.68 -14.08 -11.28
N ARG A 14 -4.22 -14.62 -10.19
CA ARG A 14 -4.64 -13.85 -9.00
C ARG A 14 -5.62 -12.70 -9.32
N GLU A 15 -6.46 -12.88 -10.34
CA GLU A 15 -7.41 -11.84 -10.77
C GLU A 15 -8.36 -11.39 -9.66
N GLN A 16 -8.64 -12.27 -8.70
CA GLN A 16 -9.43 -11.96 -7.50
C GLN A 16 -8.84 -10.87 -6.58
N TYR A 17 -7.54 -10.62 -6.67
CA TYR A 17 -6.87 -9.57 -5.88
C TYR A 17 -6.80 -8.23 -6.61
N GLY A 18 -7.27 -8.17 -7.84
CA GLY A 18 -7.13 -7.03 -8.72
C GLY A 18 -5.69 -6.80 -9.19
N SER A 19 -5.52 -6.03 -10.23
CA SER A 19 -4.22 -5.57 -10.67
C SER A 19 -4.04 -4.12 -10.26
N LYS A 20 -3.12 -3.86 -9.34
CA LYS A 20 -2.74 -2.49 -9.03
C LYS A 20 -1.40 -2.18 -9.72
N PRO A 21 -1.29 -1.09 -10.45
CA PRO A 21 -0.05 -0.75 -11.15
C PRO A 21 1.07 -0.44 -10.15
N LEU A 22 2.25 -1.03 -10.35
CA LEU A 22 3.42 -0.85 -9.48
C LEU A 22 4.24 0.37 -9.86
N ILE A 23 4.39 0.63 -11.15
CA ILE A 23 5.34 1.62 -11.68
C ILE A 23 4.64 2.90 -12.09
N TYR A 24 3.52 2.77 -12.81
CA TYR A 24 2.76 3.91 -13.30
C TYR A 24 1.26 3.66 -13.16
N GLY A 25 0.55 4.53 -12.46
CA GLY A 25 -0.89 4.39 -12.19
C GLY A 25 -1.45 5.58 -11.45
N GLU A 26 -2.67 5.44 -10.96
CA GLU A 26 -3.44 6.46 -10.28
C GLU A 26 -2.90 6.80 -8.87
N TYR A 27 -3.04 8.07 -8.45
CA TYR A 27 -2.86 8.48 -7.06
C TYR A 27 -4.20 8.47 -6.31
N TYR A 28 -4.19 8.62 -4.99
CA TYR A 28 -5.36 8.45 -4.10
C TYR A 28 -6.55 9.37 -4.41
N GLY A 29 -6.33 10.52 -5.01
CA GLY A 29 -7.37 11.47 -5.41
C GLY A 29 -7.55 11.54 -6.94
N ALA A 30 -7.11 10.55 -7.69
CA ALA A 30 -7.16 10.59 -9.15
C ALA A 30 -8.61 10.67 -9.65
N PRO A 31 -8.92 11.62 -10.55
CA PRO A 31 -10.24 11.68 -11.16
C PRO A 31 -10.47 10.47 -12.06
N TYR A 32 -11.70 9.97 -12.06
CA TYR A 32 -12.09 8.77 -12.80
C TYR A 32 -13.48 8.91 -13.41
N ASP A 33 -13.73 8.14 -14.44
CA ASP A 33 -15.03 7.92 -15.04
C ASP A 33 -15.50 6.48 -14.82
N LEU A 34 -16.78 6.30 -14.73
CA LEU A 34 -17.40 4.97 -14.67
C LEU A 34 -17.79 4.54 -16.11
N VAL A 35 -17.11 3.51 -16.61
CA VAL A 35 -17.35 2.98 -17.96
C VAL A 35 -18.14 1.69 -17.85
N SER A 36 -19.35 1.68 -18.43
CA SER A 36 -20.18 0.48 -18.51
C SER A 36 -19.70 -0.41 -19.66
N LYS A 37 -19.34 -1.65 -19.34
CA LYS A 37 -18.99 -2.67 -20.32
C LYS A 37 -20.13 -3.68 -20.46
N THR A 38 -20.23 -4.25 -21.63
CA THR A 38 -21.17 -5.34 -21.89
C THR A 38 -20.40 -6.60 -22.26
N TYR A 39 -20.88 -7.73 -21.81
CA TYR A 39 -20.34 -9.05 -22.16
C TYR A 39 -21.47 -9.97 -22.62
N PHE A 40 -21.08 -11.07 -23.27
CA PHE A 40 -22.02 -12.08 -23.67
C PHE A 40 -21.92 -13.29 -22.72
N THR A 41 -23.06 -13.72 -22.20
CA THR A 41 -23.16 -14.91 -21.36
C THR A 41 -24.09 -15.95 -21.99
N PRO A 42 -23.76 -17.25 -21.91
CA PRO A 42 -24.65 -18.30 -22.41
C PRO A 42 -25.85 -18.47 -21.46
N LEU A 43 -27.03 -18.39 -22.02
CA LEU A 43 -28.28 -18.67 -21.32
C LEU A 43 -29.22 -19.45 -22.24
N GLY A 44 -29.64 -20.67 -21.85
CA GLY A 44 -30.55 -21.49 -22.64
C GLY A 44 -30.02 -21.87 -24.00
N GLY A 45 -28.71 -22.09 -24.20
CA GLY A 45 -28.08 -22.43 -25.45
C GLY A 45 -27.88 -21.27 -26.43
N LYS A 46 -28.17 -20.02 -26.01
CA LYS A 46 -27.93 -18.80 -26.77
C LYS A 46 -27.05 -17.84 -25.97
N TYR A 47 -26.23 -17.03 -26.66
CA TYR A 47 -25.50 -15.95 -26.04
C TYR A 47 -26.40 -14.71 -25.94
N ILE A 48 -26.61 -14.25 -24.70
CA ILE A 48 -27.32 -13.02 -24.40
C ILE A 48 -26.32 -11.93 -23.98
N ARG A 49 -26.63 -10.70 -24.34
CA ARG A 49 -25.87 -9.54 -23.88
C ARG A 49 -26.23 -9.25 -22.43
N ALA A 50 -25.23 -9.19 -21.58
CA ALA A 50 -25.34 -8.82 -20.18
C ALA A 50 -24.50 -7.58 -19.90
N GLU A 51 -24.96 -6.75 -18.95
CA GLU A 51 -24.19 -5.60 -18.48
C GLU A 51 -23.20 -6.05 -17.40
N ALA A 52 -21.94 -5.68 -17.57
CA ALA A 52 -20.94 -5.83 -16.53
C ALA A 52 -21.08 -4.73 -15.47
N PRO A 53 -20.66 -4.96 -14.24
CA PRO A 53 -20.47 -3.88 -13.28
C PRO A 53 -19.60 -2.78 -13.91
N PRO A 54 -19.91 -1.49 -13.67
CA PRO A 54 -19.13 -0.40 -14.20
C PRO A 54 -17.66 -0.51 -13.76
N GLU A 55 -16.76 -0.37 -14.69
CA GLU A 55 -15.31 -0.30 -14.42
C GLU A 55 -14.88 1.15 -14.21
N VAL A 56 -13.95 1.35 -13.29
CA VAL A 56 -13.34 2.66 -13.04
C VAL A 56 -12.20 2.87 -14.02
N GLU A 57 -12.28 3.94 -14.81
CA GLU A 57 -11.21 4.35 -15.71
C GLU A 57 -10.62 5.69 -15.25
N PHE A 58 -9.37 5.68 -14.79
CA PHE A 58 -8.70 6.87 -14.28
C PHE A 58 -8.16 7.75 -15.40
N HIS A 59 -8.35 9.06 -15.27
CA HIS A 59 -7.83 10.03 -16.22
C HIS A 59 -6.29 10.02 -16.24
N SER A 60 -5.71 10.27 -17.40
CA SER A 60 -4.25 10.29 -17.57
C SER A 60 -3.54 11.32 -16.68
N GLU A 61 -4.19 12.47 -16.41
CA GLU A 61 -3.69 13.52 -15.51
C GLU A 61 -3.58 13.06 -14.05
N GLY A 62 -4.42 12.10 -13.66
CA GLY A 62 -4.42 11.46 -12.35
C GLY A 62 -3.39 10.36 -12.19
N LYS A 63 -2.63 9.99 -13.24
CA LYS A 63 -1.62 8.92 -13.17
C LYS A 63 -0.24 9.49 -12.89
N MET A 64 0.59 8.69 -12.22
CA MET A 64 1.95 9.09 -11.85
C MET A 64 2.89 7.89 -11.74
N LEU A 65 4.21 8.14 -11.67
CA LEU A 65 5.20 7.14 -11.34
C LEU A 65 5.17 6.81 -9.84
N PHE A 66 5.37 5.55 -9.50
CA PHE A 66 5.29 5.01 -8.14
C PHE A 66 3.98 5.35 -7.41
N PRO A 67 2.83 5.01 -7.99
CA PRO A 67 1.53 5.37 -7.41
C PRO A 67 1.19 4.56 -6.17
N ARG A 68 1.88 3.43 -5.92
CA ARG A 68 1.53 2.42 -4.91
C ARG A 68 2.11 2.69 -3.52
N MET A 69 2.10 3.94 -3.12
CA MET A 69 2.52 4.34 -1.78
C MET A 69 1.35 4.36 -0.80
N TRP A 70 0.13 4.23 -1.26
CA TRP A 70 -1.11 4.35 -0.50
C TRP A 70 -2.04 3.14 -0.73
N ASP A 71 -3.02 2.97 0.16
CA ASP A 71 -4.11 2.02 0.02
C ASP A 71 -5.44 2.78 0.09
N ASN A 72 -6.35 2.50 -0.82
CA ASN A 72 -7.65 3.18 -0.91
C ASN A 72 -8.78 2.46 -0.18
N ARG A 73 -8.48 1.39 0.53
CA ARG A 73 -9.49 0.62 1.26
C ARG A 73 -10.02 1.35 2.48
N GLU A 74 -9.15 2.14 3.12
CA GLU A 74 -9.48 2.91 4.31
C GLU A 74 -8.86 4.30 4.24
N GLU A 75 -9.60 5.31 4.69
CA GLU A 75 -9.14 6.70 4.72
C GLU A 75 -7.90 6.90 5.61
N SER A 76 -7.82 6.14 6.69
CA SER A 76 -6.66 6.13 7.59
C SER A 76 -5.33 5.84 6.89
N TYR A 77 -5.32 5.03 5.85
CA TYR A 77 -4.10 4.75 5.06
C TYR A 77 -3.70 5.94 4.20
N ILE A 78 -4.67 6.67 3.68
CA ILE A 78 -4.42 7.90 2.91
C ILE A 78 -3.87 8.98 3.85
N ASP A 79 -4.44 9.15 5.03
CA ASP A 79 -3.97 10.11 6.02
C ASP A 79 -2.56 9.78 6.52
N PHE A 80 -2.29 8.50 6.74
CA PHE A 80 -0.95 8.05 7.08
C PHE A 80 0.07 8.36 5.98
N TYR A 81 -0.29 8.11 4.73
CA TYR A 81 0.56 8.48 3.59
C TYR A 81 0.79 9.99 3.52
N LYS A 82 -0.27 10.81 3.68
CA LYS A 82 -0.19 12.27 3.71
C LYS A 82 0.70 12.78 4.85
N SER A 83 0.76 12.10 5.98
CA SER A 83 1.64 12.50 7.10
C SER A 83 3.12 12.48 6.74
N TYR A 84 3.53 11.64 5.80
CA TYR A 84 4.90 11.59 5.28
C TYR A 84 5.18 12.60 4.17
N ILE A 85 4.22 12.78 3.27
CA ILE A 85 4.43 13.59 2.07
C ILE A 85 4.00 15.04 2.23
N GLY A 86 3.25 15.35 3.30
CA GLY A 86 2.59 16.65 3.44
C GLY A 86 1.38 16.82 2.53
N ASN A 87 0.72 17.96 2.65
CA ASN A 87 -0.46 18.29 1.84
C ASN A 87 -0.14 19.10 0.57
N ASP A 88 1.14 19.39 0.34
CA ASP A 88 1.60 20.10 -0.84
C ASP A 88 1.73 19.14 -2.02
N GLY A 89 1.16 19.52 -3.15
CA GLY A 89 1.20 18.71 -4.36
C GLY A 89 0.75 19.48 -5.58
N ILE A 90 0.64 18.78 -6.70
CA ILE A 90 0.22 19.34 -7.99
C ILE A 90 -1.30 19.31 -8.05
N LYS A 91 -1.95 20.46 -8.26
CA LYS A 91 -3.40 20.51 -8.45
C LYS A 91 -3.79 19.85 -9.77
N VAL A 92 -4.71 18.90 -9.72
CA VAL A 92 -5.25 18.19 -10.88
C VAL A 92 -6.70 18.60 -11.06
N LYS A 93 -7.08 18.92 -12.30
CA LYS A 93 -8.46 19.29 -12.64
C LYS A 93 -9.41 18.11 -12.37
N GLY A 94 -10.49 18.38 -11.66
CA GLY A 94 -11.47 17.34 -11.31
C GLY A 94 -11.12 16.50 -10.09
N SER A 95 -10.04 16.82 -9.37
CA SER A 95 -9.69 16.21 -8.09
C SER A 95 -9.82 17.21 -6.94
N SER A 96 -10.30 16.77 -5.79
CA SER A 96 -10.28 17.52 -4.53
C SER A 96 -8.92 17.47 -3.83
N GLU A 97 -8.11 16.47 -4.17
CA GLU A 97 -6.85 16.18 -3.51
C GLU A 97 -5.65 16.49 -4.42
N PRO A 98 -4.59 17.09 -3.89
CA PRO A 98 -3.40 17.36 -4.67
C PRO A 98 -2.68 16.06 -5.04
N LYS A 99 -2.17 15.97 -6.26
CA LYS A 99 -1.34 14.87 -6.72
C LYS A 99 0.06 15.00 -6.12
N PRO A 100 0.57 13.98 -5.42
CA PRO A 100 1.93 13.99 -4.90
C PRO A 100 2.97 14.14 -6.01
N THR A 101 4.07 14.78 -5.68
CA THR A 101 5.23 14.85 -6.56
C THR A 101 6.00 13.52 -6.53
N PHE A 102 6.82 13.28 -7.54
CA PHE A 102 7.68 12.11 -7.57
C PHE A 102 8.66 12.04 -6.37
N LEU A 103 9.19 13.19 -5.95
CA LEU A 103 10.09 13.25 -4.79
C LEU A 103 9.37 12.90 -3.48
N GLN A 104 8.14 13.35 -3.28
CA GLN A 104 7.34 12.98 -2.12
C GLN A 104 7.10 11.47 -2.08
N ASN A 105 6.80 10.84 -3.22
CA ASN A 105 6.68 9.39 -3.29
C ASN A 105 7.99 8.68 -2.97
N LEU A 106 9.14 9.19 -3.43
CA LEU A 106 10.44 8.62 -3.08
C LEU A 106 10.74 8.75 -1.59
N THR A 107 10.39 9.87 -0.96
CA THR A 107 10.54 10.03 0.50
C THR A 107 9.75 8.95 1.23
N TYR A 108 8.47 8.77 0.92
CA TYR A 108 7.67 7.71 1.53
C TYR A 108 8.24 6.31 1.24
N PHE A 109 8.70 6.06 0.01
CA PHE A 109 9.29 4.78 -0.37
C PHE A 109 10.52 4.45 0.46
N PHE A 110 11.47 5.40 0.59
CA PHE A 110 12.70 5.14 1.32
C PHE A 110 12.49 5.14 2.83
N ASP A 111 11.77 6.12 3.38
CA ASP A 111 11.62 6.27 4.83
C ASP A 111 10.67 5.22 5.42
N TYR A 112 9.53 4.99 4.77
CA TYR A 112 8.56 4.04 5.30
C TYR A 112 8.75 2.63 4.75
N GLN A 113 8.73 2.44 3.43
CA GLN A 113 8.72 1.08 2.86
C GLN A 113 10.08 0.40 2.96
N ILE A 114 11.17 1.08 2.63
CA ILE A 114 12.51 0.49 2.69
C ILE A 114 13.03 0.49 4.13
N ASN A 115 13.05 1.63 4.80
CA ASN A 115 13.66 1.72 6.12
C ASN A 115 12.78 1.06 7.20
N TRP A 116 11.52 1.50 7.35
CA TRP A 116 10.66 0.99 8.41
C TRP A 116 10.12 -0.40 8.12
N MET A 117 9.48 -0.63 6.98
CA MET A 117 8.87 -1.92 6.70
C MET A 117 9.90 -3.01 6.39
N TYR A 118 10.88 -2.74 5.53
CA TYR A 118 11.82 -3.77 5.10
C TYR A 118 13.01 -3.90 6.05
N TRP A 119 13.85 -2.85 6.21
CA TRP A 119 15.08 -2.95 7.01
C TRP A 119 14.82 -3.18 8.49
N ARG A 120 13.86 -2.46 9.08
CA ARG A 120 13.50 -2.69 10.49
C ARG A 120 13.03 -4.13 10.69
N TYR A 121 12.15 -4.65 9.83
CA TYR A 121 11.62 -6.01 9.95
C TYR A 121 12.71 -7.05 9.71
N PHE A 122 13.59 -6.84 8.73
CA PHE A 122 14.74 -7.71 8.48
C PHE A 122 15.67 -7.76 9.70
N LEU A 123 16.09 -6.61 10.21
CA LEU A 123 16.99 -6.54 11.37
C LEU A 123 16.32 -7.07 12.66
N TRP A 124 15.01 -6.83 12.84
CA TRP A 124 14.23 -7.38 13.94
C TRP A 124 14.20 -8.92 13.93
N ASN A 125 14.25 -9.57 12.76
CA ASN A 125 14.30 -11.03 12.66
C ASN A 125 15.72 -11.61 12.73
N PHE A 126 16.74 -10.88 12.24
CA PHE A 126 18.08 -11.45 12.05
C PHE A 126 19.17 -10.85 12.94
N ALA A 127 19.01 -9.64 13.47
CA ALA A 127 19.96 -9.05 14.38
C ALA A 127 19.52 -9.22 15.85
N GLY A 128 18.39 -8.67 16.21
CA GLY A 128 17.83 -8.79 17.56
C GLY A 128 16.49 -8.06 17.67
N ARG A 129 15.65 -8.53 18.58
CA ARG A 129 14.32 -7.97 18.85
C ARG A 129 14.33 -7.20 20.16
N GLN A 130 13.78 -6.00 20.16
CA GLN A 130 13.49 -5.29 21.41
C GLN A 130 12.44 -6.05 22.24
N ASN A 131 11.41 -6.57 21.59
CA ASN A 131 10.34 -7.41 22.16
C ASN A 131 9.54 -8.09 21.04
N ASP A 132 8.58 -8.95 21.42
CA ASP A 132 7.73 -9.68 20.46
C ASP A 132 6.52 -8.86 19.97
N ILE A 133 6.38 -7.60 20.39
CA ILE A 133 5.26 -6.74 20.03
C ILE A 133 5.56 -6.05 18.72
N HIS A 134 4.78 -6.38 17.70
CA HIS A 134 4.87 -5.70 16.42
C HIS A 134 4.25 -4.30 16.48
N SER A 135 5.00 -3.26 16.06
CA SER A 135 4.43 -1.93 15.87
C SER A 135 4.17 -1.66 14.38
N PRO A 136 2.92 -1.40 13.97
CA PRO A 136 2.62 -1.05 12.60
C PRO A 136 3.03 0.38 12.24
N VAL A 137 3.29 1.22 13.26
CA VAL A 137 3.60 2.64 13.10
C VAL A 137 5.05 2.91 13.45
N PRO A 138 5.79 3.69 12.63
CA PRO A 138 7.15 4.11 12.94
C PRO A 138 7.24 4.99 14.18
N GLY A 139 8.39 4.95 14.84
CA GLY A 139 8.72 5.88 15.92
C GLY A 139 8.18 5.53 17.31
N HIS A 140 7.59 4.35 17.49
CA HIS A 140 7.23 3.92 18.84
C HIS A 140 8.49 3.42 19.58
N PRO A 141 8.99 4.12 20.63
CA PRO A 141 10.29 3.82 21.22
C PRO A 141 10.35 2.45 21.92
N LEU A 142 9.21 1.93 22.39
CA LEU A 142 9.14 0.72 23.22
C LEU A 142 8.59 -0.51 22.50
N LYS A 143 8.28 -0.44 21.21
CA LYS A 143 7.63 -1.55 20.49
C LYS A 143 8.12 -1.71 19.08
N GLY A 144 8.40 -2.95 18.69
CA GLY A 144 8.62 -3.35 17.33
C GLY A 144 9.95 -2.89 16.71
N ASN A 145 10.91 -2.48 17.53
CA ASN A 145 12.23 -2.09 17.05
C ASN A 145 13.18 -3.30 17.03
N TRP A 146 14.24 -3.18 16.25
CA TRP A 146 15.35 -4.11 16.28
C TRP A 146 16.43 -3.61 17.23
N GLU A 147 17.25 -4.51 17.75
CA GLU A 147 18.39 -4.22 18.61
C GLU A 147 19.66 -4.84 18.01
N CYS A 148 20.78 -4.15 18.16
CA CYS A 148 22.08 -4.70 17.76
C CYS A 148 22.74 -5.54 18.87
N GLY A 149 22.20 -5.54 20.10
CA GLY A 149 22.75 -6.20 21.26
C GLY A 149 23.90 -5.45 21.94
N ILE A 150 24.24 -4.25 21.46
CA ILE A 150 25.26 -3.39 22.05
C ILE A 150 24.56 -2.29 22.86
N GLY A 151 24.43 -2.48 24.17
CA GLY A 151 23.62 -1.65 25.03
C GLY A 151 23.80 -0.12 24.88
N PRO A 152 25.03 0.43 24.79
CA PRO A 152 25.22 1.87 24.58
C PRO A 152 24.66 2.36 23.23
N ILE A 153 24.78 1.55 22.16
CA ILE A 153 24.27 1.91 20.82
C ILE A 153 22.73 1.84 20.80
N ASP A 154 22.17 0.78 21.39
CA ASP A 154 20.73 0.60 21.44
C ASP A 154 20.06 1.69 22.31
N ARG A 155 20.66 2.09 23.42
CA ARG A 155 20.18 3.23 24.24
C ARG A 155 20.25 4.56 23.49
N LEU A 156 21.32 4.80 22.71
CA LEU A 156 21.42 6.01 21.91
C LEU A 156 20.32 6.09 20.84
N ARG A 157 19.95 4.95 20.27
CA ARG A 157 18.96 4.84 19.20
C ARG A 157 17.51 4.77 19.68
N LEU A 158 17.24 4.03 20.74
CA LEU A 158 15.91 3.74 21.25
C LEU A 158 15.54 4.54 22.50
N GLY A 159 16.52 5.18 23.15
CA GLY A 159 16.33 5.85 24.41
C GLY A 159 16.33 4.88 25.61
N ASP A 160 15.73 5.30 26.71
CA ASP A 160 15.58 4.46 27.91
C ASP A 160 14.56 3.34 27.63
N GLN A 161 14.97 2.11 27.90
CA GLN A 161 14.20 0.90 27.67
C GLN A 161 13.70 0.25 28.97
N SER A 162 13.79 0.95 30.11
CA SER A 162 13.34 0.42 31.40
C SER A 162 11.87 0.01 31.42
N ASP A 163 11.04 0.70 30.64
CA ASP A 163 9.60 0.45 30.56
C ASP A 163 9.21 -0.43 29.34
N ALA A 164 10.21 -0.94 28.61
CA ALA A 164 9.92 -1.80 27.47
C ALA A 164 9.32 -3.13 27.95
N PRO A 165 8.25 -3.63 27.27
CA PRO A 165 7.74 -4.96 27.56
C PRO A 165 8.83 -6.01 27.35
N GLY A 166 9.05 -6.87 28.34
CA GLY A 166 9.98 -7.99 28.22
C GLY A 166 9.50 -9.04 27.20
N TYR A 167 10.39 -9.95 26.87
CA TYR A 167 10.02 -11.16 26.12
C TYR A 167 9.03 -11.99 26.94
N ILE A 168 7.99 -12.51 26.26
CA ILE A 168 7.02 -13.46 26.85
C ILE A 168 7.51 -14.88 26.60
#